data_35e861b80fe918534abd501ff686f9f4
#
_entry.id   35e861b80fe918534abd501ff686f9f4
#
_cell.length_a   1.000
_cell.length_b   1.000
_cell.length_c   1.000
_cell.angle_alpha   90.00
_cell.angle_beta   90.00
_cell.angle_gamma   90.00
#
_symmetry.space_group_name_H-M   'P 1'
#
loop_
_entity.id
_entity.type
_entity.pdbx_description
1 polymer ?
#
loop_
_entity_poly.entity_id
_entity_poly.type
_entity_poly.pdbx_seq_one_letter_code
_entity_poly.pdbx_strand_id
1 'polypeptide(L)'
;SLSQPVQPLYLPGTILALAALLTPWLHRKPMGAAARAWGDATSTLAKPAMALLFAVALVRVFIDSGLNGSGLESMPIYLANQLASAVGGAWPFFAPVVGAMGAFVAGSNTVSDLMFGVLQFSVAAAAGLPVVMVLALQAVGGAAGNMITVHNVVAASATVGLVGKEGTLIRITL
;
A
#
# COMPACT_ATOMS: atom_id res chain seq x y z
N SER A 1 -22.85 -8.79 -7.99
CA SER A 1 -22.93 -7.34 -8.26
C SER A 1 -21.70 -6.66 -7.67
N LEU A 2 -20.96 -5.93 -8.50
CA LEU A 2 -19.73 -5.21 -8.15
C LEU A 2 -19.99 -3.85 -7.46
N SER A 3 -21.21 -3.61 -6.97
CA SER A 3 -21.54 -2.36 -6.29
C SER A 3 -21.08 -2.44 -4.84
N GLN A 4 -19.95 -1.82 -4.53
CA GLN A 4 -19.56 -1.54 -3.17
C GLN A 4 -20.22 -0.21 -2.73
N PRO A 5 -20.92 -0.17 -1.59
CA PRO A 5 -21.48 1.08 -1.09
C PRO A 5 -20.34 2.05 -0.74
N VAL A 6 -20.32 3.19 -1.40
CA VAL A 6 -19.36 4.26 -1.04
C VAL A 6 -19.90 4.94 0.21
N GLN A 7 -19.19 4.83 1.31
CA GLN A 7 -19.53 5.44 2.59
C GLN A 7 -18.56 6.60 2.89
N PRO A 8 -18.78 7.79 2.32
CA PRO A 8 -17.81 8.87 2.35
C PRO A 8 -17.47 9.33 3.77
N LEU A 9 -18.42 9.29 4.71
CA LEU A 9 -18.17 9.68 6.10
C LEU A 9 -17.29 8.72 6.90
N TYR A 10 -17.11 7.47 6.41
CA TYR A 10 -16.20 6.50 7.02
C TYR A 10 -14.79 6.55 6.42
N LEU A 11 -14.59 7.33 5.38
CA LEU A 11 -13.26 7.48 4.77
C LEU A 11 -12.43 8.51 5.54
N PRO A 12 -11.27 8.14 6.09
CA PRO A 12 -10.38 9.09 6.79
C PRO A 12 -10.05 10.32 5.94
N GLY A 13 -9.89 10.13 4.62
CA GLY A 13 -9.63 11.21 3.67
C GLY A 13 -10.74 12.26 3.62
N THR A 14 -12.00 11.87 3.74
CA THR A 14 -13.13 12.82 3.78
C THR A 14 -13.08 13.67 5.04
N ILE A 15 -12.81 13.05 6.19
CA ILE A 15 -12.71 13.76 7.47
C ILE A 15 -11.54 14.77 7.42
N LEU A 16 -10.38 14.34 6.92
CA LEU A 16 -9.21 15.20 6.75
C LEU A 16 -9.45 16.33 5.76
N ALA A 17 -10.13 16.06 4.65
CA ALA A 17 -10.50 17.08 3.67
C ALA A 17 -11.47 18.13 4.27
N LEU A 18 -12.47 17.71 5.03
CA LEU A 18 -13.37 18.60 5.73
C LEU A 18 -12.62 19.46 6.77
N ALA A 19 -11.74 18.86 7.56
CA ALA A 19 -10.91 19.59 8.50
C ALA A 19 -10.02 20.62 7.78
N ALA A 20 -9.39 20.25 6.66
CA ALA A 20 -8.57 21.15 5.87
C ALA A 20 -9.37 22.32 5.26
N LEU A 21 -10.63 22.09 4.85
CA LEU A 21 -11.51 23.14 4.36
C LEU A 21 -11.94 24.11 5.46
N LEU A 22 -12.15 23.63 6.68
CA LEU A 22 -12.55 24.44 7.83
C LEU A 22 -11.39 25.22 8.45
N THR A 23 -10.16 24.72 8.33
CA THR A 23 -8.96 25.30 8.96
C THR A 23 -8.71 26.77 8.61
N PRO A 24 -8.79 27.22 7.33
CA PRO A 24 -8.55 28.62 7.00
C PRO A 24 -9.55 29.57 7.66
N TRP A 25 -10.81 29.15 7.75
CA TRP A 25 -11.86 29.93 8.40
C TRP A 25 -11.66 30.00 9.92
N LEU A 26 -11.38 28.84 10.55
CA LEU A 26 -11.19 28.73 12.00
C LEU A 26 -9.96 29.51 12.47
N HIS A 27 -8.86 29.46 11.71
CA HIS A 27 -7.60 30.14 12.03
C HIS A 27 -7.44 31.52 11.35
N ARG A 28 -8.51 32.06 10.75
CA ARG A 28 -8.51 33.36 10.07
C ARG A 28 -7.36 33.52 9.07
N LYS A 29 -7.01 32.45 8.36
CA LYS A 29 -5.95 32.49 7.35
C LYS A 29 -6.48 33.07 6.03
N PRO A 30 -5.66 33.81 5.27
CA PRO A 30 -6.08 34.35 3.98
C PRO A 30 -6.40 33.19 3.00
N MET A 31 -7.53 33.31 2.29
CA MET A 31 -7.98 32.31 1.31
C MET A 31 -6.94 32.00 0.23
N GLY A 32 -6.10 32.99 -0.13
CA GLY A 32 -4.99 32.77 -1.07
C GLY A 32 -3.92 31.79 -0.56
N ALA A 33 -3.71 31.71 0.76
CA ALA A 33 -2.81 30.69 1.34
C ALA A 33 -3.46 29.29 1.30
N ALA A 34 -4.75 29.20 1.55
CA ALA A 34 -5.50 27.95 1.43
C ALA A 34 -5.50 27.42 -0.01
N ALA A 35 -5.75 28.29 -1.00
CA ALA A 35 -5.75 27.91 -2.40
C ALA A 35 -4.37 27.39 -2.86
N ARG A 36 -3.28 28.02 -2.41
CA ARG A 36 -1.90 27.55 -2.69
C ARG A 36 -1.68 26.18 -2.07
N ALA A 37 -2.02 25.98 -0.79
CA ALA A 37 -1.85 24.71 -0.11
C ALA A 37 -2.65 23.57 -0.80
N TRP A 38 -3.85 23.84 -1.28
CA TRP A 38 -4.62 22.87 -2.07
C TRP A 38 -3.99 22.59 -3.44
N GLY A 39 -3.46 23.60 -4.11
CA GLY A 39 -2.72 23.43 -5.36
C GLY A 39 -1.47 22.56 -5.18
N ASP A 40 -0.68 22.85 -4.15
CA ASP A 40 0.53 22.08 -3.83
C ASP A 40 0.17 20.63 -3.45
N ALA A 41 -0.85 20.43 -2.62
CA ALA A 41 -1.34 19.11 -2.27
C ALA A 41 -1.80 18.30 -3.49
N THR A 42 -2.57 18.93 -4.39
CA THR A 42 -3.06 18.26 -5.61
C THR A 42 -1.91 17.86 -6.53
N SER A 43 -0.93 18.74 -6.72
CA SER A 43 0.26 18.44 -7.55
C SER A 43 1.10 17.31 -6.95
N THR A 44 1.24 17.28 -5.63
CA THR A 44 1.98 16.23 -4.90
C THR A 44 1.27 14.89 -4.98
N LEU A 45 -0.07 14.89 -4.92
CA LEU A 45 -0.88 13.67 -4.96
C LEU A 45 -1.04 13.07 -6.36
N ALA A 46 -0.84 13.84 -7.42
CA ALA A 46 -1.08 13.38 -8.80
C ALA A 46 -0.25 12.13 -9.16
N LYS A 47 1.03 12.10 -8.81
CA LYS A 47 1.91 10.96 -9.10
C LYS A 47 1.54 9.70 -8.30
N PRO A 48 1.38 9.74 -6.97
CA PRO A 48 0.91 8.60 -6.20
C PRO A 48 -0.49 8.11 -6.63
N ALA A 49 -1.41 9.02 -6.98
CA ALA A 49 -2.74 8.64 -7.44
C ALA A 49 -2.70 7.85 -8.76
N MET A 50 -1.87 8.27 -9.70
CA MET A 50 -1.65 7.51 -10.95
C MET A 50 -1.08 6.12 -10.67
N ALA A 51 -0.06 6.01 -9.81
CA ALA A 51 0.51 4.72 -9.44
C ALA A 51 -0.54 3.80 -8.79
N LEU A 52 -1.39 4.34 -7.91
CA LEU A 52 -2.49 3.60 -7.29
C LEU A 52 -3.53 3.10 -8.30
N LEU A 53 -3.91 3.91 -9.28
CA LEU A 53 -4.86 3.51 -10.32
C LEU A 53 -4.35 2.28 -11.09
N PHE A 54 -3.09 2.30 -11.52
CA PHE A 54 -2.49 1.17 -12.21
C PHE A 54 -2.29 -0.05 -11.30
N ALA A 55 -1.87 0.16 -10.05
CA ALA A 55 -1.70 -0.92 -9.08
C ALA A 55 -3.03 -1.63 -8.79
N VAL A 56 -4.11 -0.88 -8.54
CA VAL A 56 -5.43 -1.47 -8.29
C VAL A 56 -5.94 -2.23 -9.51
N ALA A 57 -5.78 -1.68 -10.72
CA ALA A 57 -6.15 -2.38 -11.95
C ALA A 57 -5.37 -3.69 -12.11
N LEU A 58 -4.06 -3.67 -11.90
CA LEU A 58 -3.20 -4.87 -11.96
C LEU A 58 -3.63 -5.92 -10.94
N VAL A 59 -3.89 -5.50 -9.70
CA VAL A 59 -4.35 -6.40 -8.63
C VAL A 59 -5.70 -7.03 -8.98
N ARG A 60 -6.62 -6.27 -9.59
CA ARG A 60 -7.90 -6.81 -10.07
C ARG A 60 -7.70 -7.87 -11.15
N VAL A 61 -6.87 -7.59 -12.16
CA VAL A 61 -6.53 -8.59 -13.18
C VAL A 61 -5.91 -9.84 -12.55
N PHE A 62 -5.04 -9.68 -11.56
CA PHE A 62 -4.41 -10.78 -10.85
C PHE A 62 -5.43 -11.64 -10.08
N ILE A 63 -6.31 -10.99 -9.31
CA ILE A 63 -7.34 -11.68 -8.51
C ILE A 63 -8.38 -12.36 -9.43
N ASP A 64 -8.87 -11.63 -10.43
CA ASP A 64 -9.95 -12.06 -11.30
C ASP A 64 -9.46 -12.95 -12.46
N SER A 65 -8.17 -13.27 -12.52
CA SER A 65 -7.58 -14.13 -13.57
C SER A 65 -8.19 -15.54 -13.65
N GLY A 66 -8.86 -15.99 -12.59
CA GLY A 66 -9.62 -17.23 -12.57
C GLY A 66 -10.96 -17.16 -13.32
N LEU A 67 -11.43 -15.95 -13.68
CA LEU A 67 -12.61 -15.74 -14.51
C LEU A 67 -12.23 -15.91 -16.00
N ASN A 68 -11.63 -17.04 -16.34
CA ASN A 68 -11.19 -17.34 -17.70
C ASN A 68 -12.02 -18.47 -18.29
N GLY A 69 -12.19 -18.46 -19.62
CA GLY A 69 -12.92 -19.51 -20.35
C GLY A 69 -12.18 -20.85 -20.46
N SER A 70 -10.93 -20.93 -19.96
CA SER A 70 -10.06 -22.12 -20.05
C SER A 70 -10.13 -23.02 -18.82
N GLY A 71 -10.87 -22.63 -17.78
CA GLY A 71 -10.97 -23.40 -16.52
C GLY A 71 -9.66 -23.46 -15.71
N LEU A 72 -8.72 -22.56 -15.99
CA LEU A 72 -7.47 -22.48 -15.24
C LEU A 72 -7.71 -21.80 -13.87
N GLU A 73 -6.95 -22.22 -12.87
CA GLU A 73 -6.95 -21.55 -11.56
C GLU A 73 -6.50 -20.09 -11.68
N SER A 74 -6.97 -19.24 -10.75
CA SER A 74 -6.48 -17.87 -10.70
C SER A 74 -4.98 -17.81 -10.42
N MET A 75 -4.30 -16.80 -10.95
CA MET A 75 -2.86 -16.62 -10.75
C MET A 75 -2.44 -16.65 -9.27
N PRO A 76 -3.15 -15.99 -8.32
CA PRO A 76 -2.77 -16.08 -6.91
C PRO A 76 -2.87 -17.50 -6.36
N ILE A 77 -3.89 -18.29 -6.74
CA ILE A 77 -4.04 -19.68 -6.27
C ILE A 77 -2.94 -20.57 -6.86
N TYR A 78 -2.70 -20.47 -8.16
CA TYR A 78 -1.63 -21.23 -8.82
C TYR A 78 -0.26 -20.95 -8.19
N LEU A 79 0.10 -19.67 -8.03
CA LEU A 79 1.35 -19.29 -7.37
C LEU A 79 1.41 -19.75 -5.92
N ALA A 80 0.29 -19.68 -5.19
CA ALA A 80 0.22 -20.13 -3.82
C ALA A 80 0.50 -21.62 -3.69
N ASN A 81 -0.07 -22.44 -4.56
CA ASN A 81 0.17 -23.89 -4.56
C ASN A 81 1.63 -24.22 -4.86
N GLN A 82 2.25 -23.50 -5.83
CA GLN A 82 3.66 -23.68 -6.14
C GLN A 82 4.58 -23.27 -4.96
N LEU A 83 4.30 -22.13 -4.36
CA LEU A 83 5.07 -21.64 -3.23
C LEU A 83 4.88 -22.52 -1.97
N ALA A 84 3.65 -22.96 -1.69
CA ALA A 84 3.39 -23.87 -0.59
C ALA A 84 4.10 -25.21 -0.75
N SER A 85 4.19 -25.74 -1.97
CA SER A 85 4.92 -26.99 -2.25
C SER A 85 6.44 -26.81 -2.16
N ALA A 86 6.96 -25.64 -2.54
CA ALA A 86 8.40 -25.37 -2.55
C ALA A 86 8.94 -24.99 -1.16
N VAL A 87 8.22 -24.19 -0.40
CA VAL A 87 8.68 -23.57 0.84
C VAL A 87 7.92 -24.08 2.07
N GLY A 88 6.62 -24.41 1.89
CA GLY A 88 5.78 -25.00 2.94
C GLY A 88 5.78 -24.22 4.25
N GLY A 89 6.10 -24.90 5.35
CA GLY A 89 6.14 -24.33 6.70
C GLY A 89 7.14 -23.18 6.92
N ALA A 90 8.11 -22.97 6.02
CA ALA A 90 9.05 -21.86 6.10
C ALA A 90 8.49 -20.56 5.52
N TRP A 91 7.28 -20.55 4.94
CA TRP A 91 6.66 -19.36 4.36
C TRP A 91 6.60 -18.14 5.32
N PRO A 92 6.37 -18.28 6.64
CA PRO A 92 6.38 -17.16 7.58
C PRO A 92 7.67 -16.31 7.56
N PHE A 93 8.80 -16.85 7.16
CA PHE A 93 10.06 -16.10 6.99
C PHE A 93 10.04 -15.24 5.71
N PHE A 94 9.32 -15.66 4.69
CA PHE A 94 9.22 -14.95 3.41
C PHE A 94 8.09 -13.94 3.39
N ALA A 95 7.01 -14.18 4.13
CA ALA A 95 5.85 -13.30 4.15
C ALA A 95 6.19 -11.83 4.46
N PRO A 96 6.98 -11.50 5.50
CA PRO A 96 7.36 -10.11 5.76
C PRO A 96 8.29 -9.52 4.69
N VAL A 97 9.12 -10.35 4.05
CA VAL A 97 9.99 -9.89 2.95
C VAL A 97 9.15 -9.48 1.74
N VAL A 98 8.15 -10.27 1.39
CA VAL A 98 7.19 -9.93 0.32
C VAL A 98 6.44 -8.63 0.66
N GLY A 99 5.99 -8.49 1.90
CA GLY A 99 5.36 -7.27 2.40
C GLY A 99 6.27 -6.05 2.28
N ALA A 100 7.51 -6.18 2.72
CA ALA A 100 8.51 -5.11 2.66
C ALA A 100 8.81 -4.70 1.22
N MET A 101 9.02 -5.65 0.33
CA MET A 101 9.26 -5.39 -1.10
C MET A 101 8.06 -4.69 -1.75
N GLY A 102 6.84 -5.16 -1.47
CA GLY A 102 5.63 -4.56 -1.97
C GLY A 102 5.46 -3.11 -1.54
N ALA A 103 5.66 -2.83 -0.26
CA ALA A 103 5.55 -1.49 0.29
C ALA A 103 6.68 -0.57 -0.19
N PHE A 104 7.91 -1.09 -0.31
CA PHE A 104 9.04 -0.34 -0.84
C PHE A 104 8.80 0.12 -2.28
N VAL A 105 8.29 -0.76 -3.13
CA VAL A 105 8.00 -0.46 -4.54
C VAL A 105 6.77 0.44 -4.68
N ALA A 106 5.69 0.12 -3.97
CA ALA A 106 4.43 0.85 -4.07
C ALA A 106 4.41 2.16 -3.26
N GLY A 107 5.30 2.28 -2.27
CA GLY A 107 5.36 3.42 -1.37
C GLY A 107 4.25 3.48 -0.33
N SER A 108 3.58 2.38 -0.13
CA SER A 108 2.43 2.30 0.79
C SER A 108 2.25 0.88 1.29
N ASN A 109 2.16 0.74 2.61
CA ASN A 109 1.83 -0.54 3.24
C ASN A 109 0.45 -1.04 2.78
N THR A 110 -0.55 -0.15 2.75
CA THR A 110 -1.89 -0.49 2.29
C THR A 110 -1.89 -1.05 0.86
N VAL A 111 -1.10 -0.45 -0.04
CA VAL A 111 -0.99 -0.94 -1.42
C VAL A 111 -0.30 -2.30 -1.45
N SER A 112 0.76 -2.51 -0.65
CA SER A 112 1.41 -3.81 -0.49
C SER A 112 0.42 -4.89 -0.04
N ASP A 113 -0.40 -4.59 0.97
CA ASP A 113 -1.40 -5.52 1.48
C ASP A 113 -2.50 -5.83 0.45
N LEU A 114 -2.94 -4.83 -0.32
CA LEU A 114 -3.86 -5.02 -1.43
C LEU A 114 -3.27 -5.90 -2.54
N MET A 115 -1.98 -5.72 -2.86
CA MET A 115 -1.29 -6.47 -3.91
C MET A 115 -1.04 -7.92 -3.51
N PHE A 116 -0.56 -8.16 -2.29
CA PHE A 116 -0.05 -9.46 -1.88
C PHE A 116 -0.92 -10.19 -0.85
N GLY A 117 -1.92 -9.52 -0.25
CA GLY A 117 -2.76 -10.12 0.79
C GLY A 117 -3.47 -11.40 0.33
N VAL A 118 -3.99 -11.42 -0.91
CA VAL A 118 -4.64 -12.62 -1.46
C VAL A 118 -3.63 -13.74 -1.69
N LEU A 119 -2.42 -13.43 -2.18
CA LEU A 119 -1.34 -14.42 -2.32
C LEU A 119 -0.96 -15.00 -0.95
N GLN A 120 -0.73 -14.14 0.05
CA GLN A 120 -0.37 -14.55 1.41
C GLN A 120 -1.44 -15.44 2.05
N PHE A 121 -2.71 -15.04 1.89
CA PHE A 121 -3.85 -15.85 2.33
C PHE A 121 -3.84 -17.24 1.68
N SER A 122 -3.68 -17.29 0.36
CA SER A 122 -3.74 -18.53 -0.41
C SER A 122 -2.56 -19.47 -0.09
N VAL A 123 -1.34 -18.92 0.06
CA VAL A 123 -0.17 -19.72 0.47
C VAL A 123 -0.35 -20.28 1.88
N ALA A 124 -0.82 -19.46 2.82
CA ALA A 124 -1.07 -19.90 4.19
C ALA A 124 -2.09 -21.04 4.23
N ALA A 125 -3.18 -20.90 3.50
CA ALA A 125 -4.22 -21.93 3.41
C ALA A 125 -3.70 -23.22 2.77
N ALA A 126 -2.97 -23.12 1.67
CA ALA A 126 -2.40 -24.27 0.96
C ALA A 126 -1.32 -24.98 1.78
N ALA A 127 -0.51 -24.26 2.57
CA ALA A 127 0.52 -24.80 3.43
C ALA A 127 0.01 -25.24 4.83
N GLY A 128 -1.28 -25.08 5.13
CA GLY A 128 -1.85 -25.40 6.45
C GLY A 128 -1.35 -24.49 7.58
N LEU A 129 -0.94 -23.26 7.26
CA LEU A 129 -0.42 -22.28 8.22
C LEU A 129 -1.54 -21.39 8.77
N PRO A 130 -1.39 -20.83 9.99
CA PRO A 130 -2.33 -19.88 10.52
C PRO A 130 -2.39 -18.61 9.64
N VAL A 131 -3.49 -18.45 8.91
CA VAL A 131 -3.67 -17.34 7.93
C VAL A 131 -3.48 -15.98 8.57
N VAL A 132 -4.05 -15.77 9.76
CA VAL A 132 -3.93 -14.48 10.48
C VAL A 132 -2.48 -14.13 10.79
N MET A 133 -1.66 -15.13 11.16
CA MET A 133 -0.23 -14.92 11.42
C MET A 133 0.51 -14.50 10.15
N VAL A 134 0.26 -15.17 9.03
CA VAL A 134 0.93 -14.86 7.76
C VAL A 134 0.54 -13.45 7.25
N LEU A 135 -0.74 -13.09 7.35
CA LEU A 135 -1.20 -11.74 7.00
C LEU A 135 -0.63 -10.67 7.93
N ALA A 136 -0.50 -10.95 9.23
CA ALA A 136 0.15 -10.04 10.16
C ALA A 136 1.63 -9.84 9.84
N LEU A 137 2.34 -10.91 9.45
CA LEU A 137 3.74 -10.83 9.00
C LEU A 137 3.87 -10.02 7.70
N GLN A 138 2.94 -10.17 6.77
CA GLN A 138 2.86 -9.34 5.56
C GLN A 138 2.74 -7.86 5.94
N ALA A 139 1.81 -7.50 6.82
CA ALA A 139 1.58 -6.12 7.23
C ALA A 139 2.79 -5.53 7.99
N VAL A 140 3.42 -6.30 8.88
CA VAL A 140 4.65 -5.88 9.59
C VAL A 140 5.78 -5.66 8.60
N GLY A 141 5.98 -6.58 7.65
CA GLY A 141 6.97 -6.42 6.58
C GLY A 141 6.67 -5.19 5.73
N GLY A 142 5.41 -4.99 5.35
CA GLY A 142 4.97 -3.83 4.60
C GLY A 142 5.26 -2.51 5.34
N ALA A 143 5.03 -2.46 6.65
CA ALA A 143 5.38 -1.29 7.46
C ALA A 143 6.89 -1.01 7.44
N ALA A 144 7.73 -2.05 7.58
CA ALA A 144 9.18 -1.92 7.49
C ALA A 144 9.64 -1.41 6.11
N GLY A 145 9.12 -1.99 5.02
CA GLY A 145 9.44 -1.56 3.66
C GLY A 145 8.98 -0.13 3.36
N ASN A 146 7.82 0.26 3.89
CA ASN A 146 7.28 1.61 3.73
C ASN A 146 8.15 2.68 4.38
N MET A 147 8.82 2.34 5.49
CA MET A 147 9.71 3.26 6.21
C MET A 147 10.91 3.71 5.37
N ILE A 148 11.42 2.85 4.50
CA ILE A 148 12.59 3.12 3.64
C ILE A 148 12.22 3.54 2.21
N THR A 149 10.94 3.71 1.93
CA THR A 149 10.49 4.15 0.60
C THR A 149 10.97 5.56 0.31
N VAL A 150 11.54 5.77 -0.88
CA VAL A 150 12.21 7.02 -1.25
C VAL A 150 11.35 8.26 -1.03
N HIS A 151 10.08 8.25 -1.45
CA HIS A 151 9.22 9.43 -1.32
C HIS A 151 8.82 9.72 0.14
N ASN A 152 8.69 8.69 0.99
CA ASN A 152 8.43 8.88 2.42
C ASN A 152 9.67 9.48 3.10
N VAL A 153 10.86 8.99 2.75
CA VAL A 153 12.12 9.52 3.27
C VAL A 153 12.33 10.97 2.80
N VAL A 154 12.04 11.27 1.52
CA VAL A 154 12.10 12.65 0.99
C VAL A 154 11.14 13.57 1.74
N ALA A 155 9.89 13.15 1.93
CA ALA A 155 8.91 13.94 2.67
C ALA A 155 9.34 14.17 4.13
N ALA A 156 9.81 13.13 4.82
CA ALA A 156 10.32 13.24 6.19
C ALA A 156 11.56 14.15 6.26
N SER A 157 12.50 13.99 5.32
CA SER A 157 13.72 14.83 5.24
C SER A 157 13.39 16.31 5.09
N ALA A 158 12.38 16.62 4.28
CA ALA A 158 11.94 18.00 4.08
C ALA A 158 11.41 18.66 5.36
N THR A 159 10.74 17.88 6.22
CA THR A 159 10.18 18.40 7.48
C THR A 159 11.23 18.70 8.54
N VAL A 160 12.38 18.01 8.49
CA VAL A 160 13.47 18.14 9.47
C VAL A 160 14.72 18.84 8.91
N GLY A 161 14.63 19.41 7.71
CA GLY A 161 15.73 20.16 7.09
C GLY A 161 16.91 19.30 6.61
N LEU A 162 16.68 18.00 6.34
CA LEU A 162 17.70 17.07 5.87
C LEU A 162 17.56 16.76 4.37
N VAL A 163 17.03 17.70 3.60
CA VAL A 163 16.92 17.59 2.13
C VAL A 163 18.32 17.37 1.51
N GLY A 164 18.40 16.39 0.60
CA GLY A 164 19.65 15.97 -0.04
C GLY A 164 20.47 14.93 0.75
N LYS A 165 19.97 14.47 1.92
CA LYS A 165 20.59 13.40 2.73
C LYS A 165 19.76 12.10 2.73
N GLU A 166 18.82 11.98 1.84
CA GLU A 166 17.85 10.87 1.79
C GLU A 166 18.56 9.51 1.66
N GLY A 167 19.58 9.42 0.81
CA GLY A 167 20.36 8.20 0.64
C GLY A 167 21.09 7.76 1.92
N THR A 168 21.58 8.71 2.72
CA THR A 168 22.21 8.43 4.02
C THR A 168 21.17 7.92 5.02
N LEU A 169 19.99 8.54 5.04
CA LEU A 169 18.90 8.13 5.92
C LEU A 169 18.42 6.73 5.60
N ILE A 170 18.19 6.40 4.32
CA ILE A 170 17.82 5.05 3.88
C ILE A 170 18.87 4.03 4.32
N ARG A 171 20.16 4.36 4.13
CA ARG A 171 21.26 3.45 4.50
C ARG A 171 21.36 3.19 6.00
N ILE A 172 21.01 4.17 6.84
CA ILE A 172 21.04 4.00 8.30
C ILE A 172 19.82 3.22 8.79
N THR A 173 18.71 3.29 8.05
CA THR A 173 17.45 2.65 8.42
C THR A 173 17.39 1.18 7.96
N LEU A 174 18.13 0.80 6.94
CA LEU A 174 18.31 -0.59 6.46
C LEU A 174 19.23 -1.39 7.41
#